data_42f5d142e92bff6ae9ee44aaa63a3013
#
_entry.id   42f5d142e92bff6ae9ee44aaa63a3013
#
_cell.length_a   1.000
_cell.length_b   1.000
_cell.length_c   1.000
_cell.angle_alpha   90.00
_cell.angle_beta   90.00
_cell.angle_gamma   90.00
#
_symmetry.space_group_name_H-M   'P 1'
#
loop_
_entity.id
_entity.type
_entity.pdbx_description
1 polymer ?
#
loop_
_entity_poly.entity_id
_entity_poly.type
_entity_poly.pdbx_seq_one_letter_code
_entity_poly.pdbx_strand_id
1 'polypeptide(L)'
;MEKEMLVLAELKEGKFEKFMGWMQSDEGMSVRKSAAYPEKTVGAVIPDKSGVMFKVFVHNEEKMKELISGTHPVGKAIYDECVIKMTAWDLSKVEM
;
A
#
# COMPACT_ATOMS: atom_id res chain seq x y z
N MET A 1 8.13 5.62 15.18
CA MET A 1 6.85 5.53 15.91
C MET A 1 5.89 4.65 15.12
N GLU A 2 5.19 3.77 15.81
CA GLU A 2 4.25 2.85 15.15
C GLU A 2 2.84 3.44 15.16
N LYS A 3 2.14 3.28 14.05
CA LYS A 3 0.76 3.76 13.94
C LYS A 3 0.00 2.99 12.87
N GLU A 4 -1.33 3.02 12.96
CA GLU A 4 -2.18 2.46 11.92
C GLU A 4 -2.53 3.51 10.90
N MET A 5 -2.58 3.09 9.63
CA MET A 5 -2.98 3.95 8.52
C MET A 5 -3.92 3.19 7.60
N LEU A 6 -4.79 3.93 6.95
CA LEU A 6 -5.60 3.40 5.84
C LEU A 6 -5.03 3.97 4.55
N VAL A 7 -4.75 3.10 3.59
CA VAL A 7 -4.21 3.49 2.29
C VAL A 7 -5.16 3.03 1.21
N LEU A 8 -5.52 3.92 0.30
CA LEU A 8 -6.29 3.60 -0.90
C LEU A 8 -5.38 3.77 -2.11
N ALA A 9 -5.16 2.68 -2.83
CA ALA A 9 -4.43 2.69 -4.10
C ALA A 9 -5.45 2.64 -5.24
N GLU A 10 -5.55 3.72 -6.01
CA GLU A 10 -6.38 3.75 -7.22
C GLU A 10 -5.54 3.26 -8.37
N LEU A 11 -6.03 2.25 -9.09
CA LEU A 11 -5.26 1.52 -10.09
C LEU A 11 -5.69 1.87 -11.50
N LYS A 12 -4.73 1.87 -12.41
CA LYS A 12 -4.98 2.00 -13.84
C LYS A 12 -5.73 0.77 -14.33
N GLU A 13 -6.57 0.96 -15.34
CA GLU A 13 -7.37 -0.13 -15.91
C GLU A 13 -6.48 -1.29 -16.34
N GLY A 14 -6.90 -2.50 -15.96
CA GLY A 14 -6.18 -3.73 -16.32
C GLY A 14 -4.90 -4.00 -15.55
N LYS A 15 -4.60 -3.20 -14.53
CA LYS A 15 -3.33 -3.33 -13.79
C LYS A 15 -3.46 -3.99 -12.42
N PHE A 16 -4.66 -4.39 -12.02
CA PHE A 16 -4.88 -4.99 -10.71
C PHE A 16 -4.02 -6.24 -10.49
N GLU A 17 -4.03 -7.17 -11.45
CA GLU A 17 -3.31 -8.44 -11.29
C GLU A 17 -1.80 -8.21 -11.17
N LYS A 18 -1.27 -7.31 -11.98
CA LYS A 18 0.16 -6.99 -11.94
C LYS A 18 0.55 -6.34 -10.62
N PHE A 19 -0.27 -5.40 -10.14
CA PHE A 19 -0.03 -4.72 -8.87
C PHE A 19 -0.04 -5.72 -7.71
N MET A 20 -1.07 -6.55 -7.63
CA MET A 20 -1.18 -7.53 -6.55
C MET A 20 -0.09 -8.61 -6.64
N GLY A 21 0.27 -9.03 -7.84
CA GLY A 21 1.37 -9.96 -8.04
C GLY A 21 2.69 -9.42 -7.49
N TRP A 22 2.98 -8.15 -7.75
CA TRP A 22 4.18 -7.52 -7.20
C TRP A 22 4.10 -7.41 -5.68
N MET A 23 2.94 -6.99 -5.14
CA MET A 23 2.75 -6.86 -3.70
C MET A 23 3.03 -8.16 -2.96
N GLN A 24 2.76 -9.31 -3.59
CA GLN A 24 2.95 -10.64 -3.01
C GLN A 24 4.28 -11.29 -3.40
N SER A 25 5.04 -10.67 -4.29
CA SER A 25 6.35 -11.17 -4.69
C SER A 25 7.38 -10.98 -3.57
N ASP A 26 8.53 -11.66 -3.68
CA ASP A 26 9.61 -11.51 -2.72
C ASP A 26 10.08 -10.06 -2.64
N GLU A 27 10.22 -9.40 -3.79
CA GLU A 27 10.60 -7.99 -3.85
C GLU A 27 9.55 -7.11 -3.16
N GLY A 28 8.27 -7.29 -3.52
CA GLY A 28 7.18 -6.51 -2.94
C GLY A 28 7.05 -6.74 -1.44
N MET A 29 7.17 -7.98 -0.98
CA MET A 29 7.12 -8.29 0.45
C MET A 29 8.28 -7.65 1.20
N SER A 30 9.49 -7.67 0.63
CA SER A 30 10.65 -7.03 1.25
C SER A 30 10.43 -5.53 1.42
N VAL A 31 9.91 -4.88 0.38
CA VAL A 31 9.60 -3.45 0.42
C VAL A 31 8.52 -3.16 1.47
N ARG A 32 7.45 -3.95 1.50
CA ARG A 32 6.37 -3.78 2.48
C ARG A 32 6.86 -3.94 3.91
N LYS A 33 7.71 -4.94 4.16
CA LYS A 33 8.28 -5.18 5.49
C LYS A 33 9.15 -4.03 5.96
N SER A 34 9.79 -3.30 5.05
CA SER A 34 10.61 -2.15 5.42
C SER A 34 9.79 -0.98 5.98
N ALA A 35 8.49 -0.94 5.71
CA ALA A 35 7.61 0.17 6.09
C ALA A 35 6.57 -0.22 7.14
N ALA A 36 6.05 -1.44 7.10
CA ALA A 36 4.93 -1.87 7.94
C ALA A 36 5.04 -3.36 8.24
N TYR A 37 4.08 -3.87 9.02
CA TYR A 37 4.01 -5.30 9.36
C TYR A 37 3.01 -5.98 8.43
N PRO A 38 3.46 -6.79 7.44
CA PRO A 38 2.53 -7.47 6.52
C PRO A 38 1.56 -8.41 7.25
N GLU A 39 2.00 -9.05 8.33
CA GLU A 39 1.16 -9.95 9.12
C GLU A 39 0.02 -9.22 9.85
N LYS A 40 0.10 -7.89 9.97
CA LYS A 40 -0.94 -7.06 10.57
C LYS A 40 -1.73 -6.26 9.53
N THR A 41 -1.46 -6.48 8.25
CA THR A 41 -2.11 -5.76 7.17
C THR A 41 -3.42 -6.45 6.81
N VAL A 42 -4.48 -5.64 6.68
CA VAL A 42 -5.79 -6.11 6.21
C VAL A 42 -6.08 -5.40 4.90
N GLY A 43 -6.35 -6.18 3.87
CA GLY A 43 -6.64 -5.64 2.54
C GLY A 43 -8.08 -5.85 2.14
N ALA A 44 -8.59 -4.97 1.29
CA ALA A 44 -9.88 -5.10 0.66
C ALA A 44 -9.80 -4.55 -0.76
N VAL A 45 -10.48 -5.19 -1.69
CA VAL A 45 -10.49 -4.78 -3.08
C VAL A 45 -11.85 -4.20 -3.44
N ILE A 46 -11.84 -3.11 -4.23
CA ILE A 46 -13.07 -2.61 -4.82
C ILE A 46 -13.49 -3.64 -5.89
N PRO A 47 -14.76 -4.09 -5.90
CA PRO A 47 -15.17 -5.23 -6.73
C PRO A 47 -14.84 -5.12 -8.21
N ASP A 48 -14.80 -3.91 -8.78
CA ASP A 48 -14.44 -3.69 -10.19
C ASP A 48 -12.93 -3.67 -10.42
N LYS A 49 -12.13 -3.89 -9.36
CA LYS A 49 -10.66 -3.91 -9.40
C LYS A 49 -10.03 -2.56 -9.75
N SER A 50 -10.76 -1.47 -9.55
CA SER A 50 -10.24 -0.12 -9.77
C SER A 50 -9.41 0.39 -8.60
N GLY A 51 -9.45 -0.28 -7.47
CA GLY A 51 -8.69 0.14 -6.30
C GLY A 51 -8.56 -0.95 -5.26
N VAL A 52 -7.56 -0.78 -4.40
CA VAL A 52 -7.29 -1.67 -3.28
C VAL A 52 -7.09 -0.82 -2.04
N MET A 53 -7.71 -1.21 -0.94
CA MET A 53 -7.54 -0.54 0.33
C MET A 53 -6.73 -1.42 1.26
N PHE A 54 -5.84 -0.81 2.03
CA PHE A 54 -5.03 -1.50 3.01
C PHE A 54 -5.11 -0.78 4.34
N LYS A 55 -5.44 -1.53 5.39
CA LYS A 55 -5.22 -1.06 6.76
C LYS A 55 -3.88 -1.61 7.18
N VAL A 56 -2.90 -0.73 7.40
CA VAL A 56 -1.51 -1.11 7.65
C VAL A 56 -1.07 -0.65 9.02
N PHE A 57 -0.17 -1.42 9.65
CA PHE A 57 0.46 -1.04 10.90
C PHE A 57 1.90 -0.64 10.58
N VAL A 58 2.15 0.68 10.58
CA VAL A 58 3.39 1.27 10.05
C VAL A 58 4.43 1.36 11.17
N HIS A 59 5.63 0.86 10.91
CA HIS A 59 6.77 1.00 11.84
C HIS A 59 7.86 1.92 11.28
N ASN A 60 7.80 2.29 10.01
CA ASN A 60 8.73 3.23 9.41
C ASN A 60 7.95 4.21 8.52
N GLU A 61 7.63 5.36 9.10
CA GLU A 61 6.77 6.33 8.43
C GLU A 61 7.41 6.92 7.18
N GLU A 62 8.72 7.15 7.17
CA GLU A 62 9.40 7.68 6.00
C GLU A 62 9.31 6.74 4.80
N LYS A 63 9.55 5.45 5.04
CA LYS A 63 9.43 4.44 3.99
C LYS A 63 7.99 4.34 3.50
N MET A 64 7.01 4.42 4.40
CA MET A 64 5.61 4.40 4.00
C MET A 64 5.27 5.62 3.15
N LYS A 65 5.75 6.80 3.50
CA LYS A 65 5.54 8.00 2.69
C LYS A 65 6.13 7.88 1.30
N GLU A 66 7.31 7.28 1.17
CA GLU A 66 7.91 7.01 -0.14
C GLU A 66 7.03 6.09 -0.98
N LEU A 67 6.49 5.04 -0.38
CA LEU A 67 5.61 4.11 -1.08
C LEU A 67 4.32 4.79 -1.54
N ILE A 68 3.71 5.58 -0.68
CA ILE A 68 2.45 6.28 -0.98
C ILE A 68 2.64 7.34 -2.07
N SER A 69 3.78 8.03 -2.06
CA SER A 69 4.05 9.11 -3.02
C SER A 69 4.65 8.61 -4.34
N GLY A 70 5.00 7.33 -4.43
CA GLY A 70 5.63 6.78 -5.63
C GLY A 70 7.09 7.15 -5.80
N THR A 71 7.78 7.51 -4.70
CA THR A 71 9.19 7.92 -4.74
C THR A 71 10.14 6.86 -4.17
N HIS A 72 9.59 5.71 -3.73
CA HIS A 72 10.41 4.63 -3.20
C HIS A 72 11.32 4.06 -4.30
N PRO A 73 12.64 3.90 -4.04
CA PRO A 73 13.57 3.45 -5.09
C PRO A 73 13.18 2.15 -5.79
N VAL A 74 12.61 1.19 -5.05
CA VAL A 74 12.20 -0.10 -5.60
C VAL A 74 10.74 -0.09 -6.03
N GLY A 75 9.87 0.58 -5.26
CA GLY A 75 8.44 0.60 -5.52
C GLY A 75 8.00 1.53 -6.65
N LYS A 76 8.87 2.46 -7.06
CA LYS A 76 8.53 3.49 -8.05
C LYS A 76 8.07 2.90 -9.39
N ALA A 77 8.73 1.87 -9.87
CA ALA A 77 8.41 1.29 -11.18
C ALA A 77 6.99 0.71 -11.20
N ILE A 78 6.61 -0.02 -10.16
CA ILE A 78 5.26 -0.60 -10.08
C ILE A 78 4.21 0.49 -9.85
N TYR A 79 4.55 1.51 -9.07
CA TYR A 79 3.67 2.67 -8.87
C TYR A 79 3.39 3.35 -10.21
N ASP A 80 4.44 3.69 -10.96
CA ASP A 80 4.31 4.41 -12.24
C ASP A 80 3.50 3.62 -13.26
N GLU A 81 3.63 2.30 -13.24
CA GLU A 81 2.93 1.44 -14.20
C GLU A 81 1.48 1.18 -13.82
N CYS A 82 1.18 0.99 -12.54
CA CYS A 82 -0.10 0.44 -12.10
C CYS A 82 -0.99 1.42 -11.37
N VAL A 83 -0.44 2.44 -10.74
CA VAL A 83 -1.16 3.28 -9.78
C VAL A 83 -1.48 4.64 -10.39
N ILE A 84 -2.74 5.08 -10.24
CA ILE A 84 -3.13 6.44 -10.59
C ILE A 84 -2.69 7.38 -9.47
N LYS A 85 -3.09 7.05 -8.24
CA LYS A 85 -2.66 7.76 -7.04
C LYS A 85 -2.92 6.90 -5.82
N MET A 86 -2.20 7.19 -4.74
CA MET A 86 -2.49 6.64 -3.43
C MET A 86 -2.88 7.75 -2.48
N THR A 87 -3.91 7.50 -1.67
CA THR A 87 -4.34 8.40 -0.61
C THR A 87 -4.20 7.66 0.71
N ALA A 88 -3.75 8.33 1.75
CA ALA A 88 -3.55 7.71 3.04
C ALA A 88 -4.07 8.58 4.17
N TRP A 89 -4.58 7.93 5.20
CA TRP A 89 -5.10 8.58 6.41
C TRP A 89 -4.52 7.90 7.64
N ASP A 90 -4.16 8.71 8.63
CA ASP A 90 -3.85 8.18 9.95
C ASP A 90 -5.13 7.73 10.62
N LEU A 91 -5.07 6.60 11.32
CA LEU A 91 -6.23 6.04 12.01
C LEU A 91 -6.04 6.14 13.52
N SER A 92 -7.12 6.47 14.21
CA SER A 92 -7.18 6.44 15.66
C SER A 92 -8.33 5.56 16.09
N LYS A 93 -8.16 4.89 17.21
CA LYS A 93 -9.25 4.09 17.75
C LYS A 93 -10.37 4.99 18.24
N VAL A 94 -11.61 4.55 18.05
CA VAL A 94 -12.79 5.19 18.59
C VAL A 94 -13.61 4.12 19.29
N GLU A 95 -14.16 4.45 20.46
CA GLU A 95 -15.09 3.57 21.15
C GLU A 95 -16.48 3.72 20.52
N MET A 96 -17.04 2.59 20.17
CA MET A 96 -18.33 2.54 19.49
C MET A 96 -19.39 1.90 20.38
#